data_c4152892dccf4b2f5b2043f8d8df9736
#
_entry.id   c4152892dccf4b2f5b2043f8d8df9736
#
_cell.length_a   1.000
_cell.length_b   1.000
_cell.length_c   1.000
_cell.angle_alpha   90.00
_cell.angle_beta   90.00
_cell.angle_gamma   90.00
#
_symmetry.space_group_name_H-M   'P 1'
#
loop_
_entity.id
_entity.type
_entity.pdbx_description
1 polymer ?
#
loop_
_entity_poly.entity_id
_entity_poly.type
_entity_poly.pdbx_seq_one_letter_code
_entity_poly.pdbx_strand_id
1 'polypeptide(L)'
;MNSSRRWLFIFATIIGILVITTVSLVLFTKGNEVTLLPEDTPAGTVQRYLIAIQEKNYQKAYSYLSFDPSQKITTYDDWLRMIGEPQIPDQSTWKASLGKTTENVDNANVEVTIDTFRPGGPFGNPVHSQQILFLLSKNDGRWVITSPTYIYWIY
;
A
#
# COMPACT_ATOMS: atom_id res chain seq x y z
N MET A 1 0.46 -15.62 -56.66
CA MET A 1 0.81 -14.86 -55.45
C MET A 1 1.92 -15.63 -54.73
N ASN A 2 3.15 -15.09 -54.74
CA ASN A 2 4.37 -15.80 -54.30
C ASN A 2 4.27 -16.27 -52.86
N SER A 3 4.68 -17.51 -52.61
CA SER A 3 4.67 -18.13 -51.27
C SER A 3 5.32 -17.22 -50.19
N SER A 4 6.38 -16.53 -50.52
CA SER A 4 7.04 -15.57 -49.61
C SER A 4 6.14 -14.42 -49.12
N ARG A 5 5.25 -13.88 -49.99
CA ARG A 5 4.34 -12.81 -49.60
C ARG A 5 3.27 -13.29 -48.61
N ARG A 6 2.79 -14.53 -48.73
CA ARG A 6 1.83 -15.13 -47.79
C ARG A 6 2.45 -15.27 -46.40
N TRP A 7 3.68 -15.72 -46.30
CA TRP A 7 4.41 -15.84 -45.06
C TRP A 7 4.65 -14.46 -44.39
N LEU A 8 4.98 -13.46 -45.18
CA LEU A 8 5.15 -12.09 -44.68
C LEU A 8 3.84 -11.53 -44.07
N PHE A 9 2.70 -11.76 -44.73
CA PHE A 9 1.40 -11.34 -44.19
C PHE A 9 1.04 -12.06 -42.89
N ILE A 10 1.31 -13.38 -42.81
CA ILE A 10 1.06 -14.16 -41.61
C ILE A 10 1.91 -13.62 -40.43
N PHE A 11 3.21 -13.37 -40.64
CA PHE A 11 4.07 -12.81 -39.63
C PHE A 11 3.62 -11.39 -39.18
N ALA A 12 3.28 -10.53 -40.12
CA ALA A 12 2.78 -9.18 -39.81
C ALA A 12 1.48 -9.22 -38.98
N THR A 13 0.57 -10.16 -39.31
CA THR A 13 -0.68 -10.32 -38.57
C THR A 13 -0.42 -10.81 -37.13
N ILE A 14 0.48 -11.78 -36.94
CA ILE A 14 0.85 -12.30 -35.62
C ILE A 14 1.47 -11.19 -34.76
N ILE A 15 2.40 -10.40 -35.33
CA ILE A 15 3.01 -9.28 -34.65
C ILE A 15 1.96 -8.21 -34.27
N GLY A 16 1.04 -7.91 -35.21
CA GLY A 16 -0.06 -6.97 -34.96
C GLY A 16 -0.96 -7.40 -33.78
N ILE A 17 -1.34 -8.69 -33.75
CA ILE A 17 -2.15 -9.25 -32.64
C ILE A 17 -1.37 -9.19 -31.33
N LEU A 18 -0.08 -9.54 -31.32
CA LEU A 18 0.77 -9.46 -30.14
C LEU A 18 0.88 -8.04 -29.59
N VAL A 19 1.07 -7.05 -30.44
CA VAL A 19 1.12 -5.63 -30.02
C VAL A 19 -0.23 -5.17 -29.46
N ILE A 20 -1.34 -5.51 -30.14
CA ILE A 20 -2.68 -5.13 -29.66
C ILE A 20 -2.98 -5.79 -28.32
N THR A 21 -2.67 -7.07 -28.13
CA THR A 21 -2.90 -7.75 -26.85
C THR A 21 -2.04 -7.17 -25.74
N THR A 22 -0.77 -6.84 -26.01
CA THR A 22 0.13 -6.23 -25.00
C THR A 22 -0.35 -4.83 -24.60
N VAL A 23 -0.73 -3.99 -25.56
CA VAL A 23 -1.27 -2.65 -25.30
C VAL A 23 -2.59 -2.73 -24.53
N SER A 24 -3.49 -3.65 -24.92
CA SER A 24 -4.74 -3.86 -24.17
C SER A 24 -4.48 -4.28 -22.74
N LEU A 25 -3.56 -5.22 -22.51
CA LEU A 25 -3.19 -5.69 -21.18
C LEU A 25 -2.65 -4.54 -20.31
N VAL A 26 -1.79 -3.69 -20.85
CA VAL A 26 -1.24 -2.51 -20.16
C VAL A 26 -2.34 -1.49 -19.83
N LEU A 27 -3.29 -1.27 -20.74
CA LEU A 27 -4.40 -0.35 -20.49
C LEU A 27 -5.39 -0.90 -19.46
N PHE A 28 -5.65 -2.20 -19.46
CA PHE A 28 -6.49 -2.85 -18.44
C PHE A 28 -5.82 -2.95 -17.08
N THR A 29 -4.49 -3.07 -16.99
CA THR A 29 -3.75 -3.09 -15.72
C THR A 29 -3.56 -1.71 -15.11
N LYS A 30 -3.64 -0.63 -15.88
CA LYS A 30 -3.68 0.75 -15.36
C LYS A 30 -4.96 1.12 -14.62
N GLY A 31 -5.99 0.26 -14.66
CA GLY A 31 -7.32 0.53 -14.13
C GLY A 31 -7.56 0.20 -12.66
N ASN A 32 -6.55 -0.17 -11.89
CA ASN A 32 -6.70 -0.26 -10.43
C ASN A 32 -6.36 1.08 -9.77
N GLU A 33 -7.09 2.14 -10.12
CA GLU A 33 -7.11 3.34 -9.29
C GLU A 33 -7.61 2.91 -7.91
N VAL A 34 -6.75 3.10 -6.91
CA VAL A 34 -7.13 2.85 -5.51
C VAL A 34 -8.27 3.82 -5.20
N THR A 35 -9.48 3.30 -5.08
CA THR A 35 -10.64 4.13 -4.68
C THR A 35 -10.35 4.67 -3.28
N LEU A 36 -10.14 5.97 -3.19
CA LEU A 36 -9.90 6.63 -1.92
C LEU A 36 -11.20 6.73 -1.14
N LEU A 37 -11.17 6.26 0.10
CA LEU A 37 -12.24 6.46 1.05
C LEU A 37 -12.30 7.94 1.49
N PRO A 38 -13.46 8.43 1.98
CA PRO A 38 -13.58 9.79 2.50
C PRO A 38 -12.52 10.09 3.57
N GLU A 39 -11.90 11.27 3.52
CA GLU A 39 -10.77 11.63 4.39
C GLU A 39 -11.19 11.83 5.84
N ASP A 40 -12.44 12.17 6.07
CA ASP A 40 -13.06 12.38 7.37
C ASP A 40 -13.49 11.07 8.07
N THR A 41 -13.12 9.91 7.51
CA THR A 41 -13.40 8.59 8.10
C THR A 41 -12.14 7.95 8.68
N PRO A 42 -12.26 7.10 9.73
CA PRO A 42 -11.13 6.36 10.28
C PRO A 42 -10.43 5.49 9.22
N ALA A 43 -11.21 4.77 8.43
CA ALA A 43 -10.68 3.91 7.37
C ALA A 43 -9.97 4.73 6.27
N GLY A 44 -10.49 5.91 5.93
CA GLY A 44 -9.86 6.83 4.97
C GLY A 44 -8.54 7.40 5.47
N THR A 45 -8.44 7.71 6.75
CA THR A 45 -7.19 8.13 7.41
C THR A 45 -6.14 7.04 7.35
N VAL A 46 -6.50 5.80 7.74
CA VAL A 46 -5.57 4.64 7.68
C VAL A 46 -5.15 4.35 6.24
N GLN A 47 -6.09 4.40 5.28
CA GLN A 47 -5.76 4.19 3.86
C GLN A 47 -4.70 5.18 3.37
N ARG A 48 -4.86 6.46 3.64
CA ARG A 48 -3.91 7.50 3.23
C ARG A 48 -2.55 7.38 3.92
N TYR A 49 -2.56 7.01 5.20
CA TYR A 49 -1.34 6.69 5.93
C TYR A 49 -0.57 5.55 5.24
N LEU A 50 -1.25 4.43 4.93
CA LEU A 50 -0.64 3.28 4.28
C LEU A 50 -0.13 3.61 2.87
N ILE A 51 -0.87 4.40 2.09
CA ILE A 51 -0.42 4.90 0.79
C ILE A 51 0.84 5.77 0.94
N ALA A 52 0.86 6.68 1.91
CA ALA A 52 2.02 7.54 2.15
C ALA A 52 3.27 6.72 2.53
N ILE A 53 3.11 5.64 3.30
CA ILE A 53 4.20 4.70 3.60
C ILE A 53 4.67 3.97 2.32
N GLN A 54 3.75 3.49 1.46
CA GLN A 54 4.09 2.85 0.19
C GLN A 54 4.86 3.78 -0.76
N GLU A 55 4.46 5.05 -0.79
CA GLU A 55 5.10 6.10 -1.60
C GLU A 55 6.41 6.60 -0.97
N LYS A 56 6.81 6.08 0.20
CA LYS A 56 7.95 6.57 1.00
C LYS A 56 7.84 8.07 1.35
N ASN A 57 6.62 8.59 1.36
CA ASN A 57 6.32 9.95 1.78
C ASN A 57 6.09 10.00 3.30
N TYR A 58 7.20 9.84 4.04
CA TYR A 58 7.14 9.72 5.50
C TYR A 58 6.65 10.99 6.18
N GLN A 59 6.91 12.16 5.61
CA GLN A 59 6.39 13.41 6.16
C GLN A 59 4.86 13.45 6.11
N LYS A 60 4.26 13.00 5.02
CA LYS A 60 2.81 12.88 4.90
C LYS A 60 2.28 11.79 5.84
N ALA A 61 2.96 10.64 5.93
CA ALA A 61 2.57 9.59 6.86
C ALA A 61 2.57 10.07 8.31
N TYR A 62 3.61 10.81 8.73
CA TYR A 62 3.71 11.41 10.07
C TYR A 62 2.52 12.32 10.39
N SER A 63 2.00 13.06 9.42
CA SER A 63 0.86 13.97 9.62
C SER A 63 -0.45 13.29 10.02
N TYR A 64 -0.56 11.98 9.82
CA TYR A 64 -1.71 11.17 10.25
C TYR A 64 -1.54 10.57 11.65
N LEU A 65 -0.36 10.71 12.27
CA LEU A 65 -0.05 10.12 13.57
C LEU A 65 -0.29 11.11 14.70
N SER A 66 -0.63 10.56 15.86
CA SER A 66 -0.64 11.29 17.14
C SER A 66 0.12 10.47 18.17
N PHE A 67 0.98 11.14 18.92
CA PHE A 67 1.85 10.50 19.90
C PHE A 67 1.42 10.87 21.32
N ASP A 68 1.48 9.88 22.19
CA ASP A 68 1.34 10.15 23.63
C ASP A 68 2.53 11.00 24.12
N PRO A 69 2.31 12.05 24.92
CA PRO A 69 3.38 12.88 25.48
C PRO A 69 4.47 12.08 26.23
N SER A 70 4.12 10.91 26.75
CA SER A 70 5.08 10.02 27.44
C SER A 70 6.10 9.38 26.50
N GLN A 71 5.81 9.27 25.19
CA GLN A 71 6.68 8.62 24.21
C GLN A 71 7.91 9.45 23.80
N LYS A 72 7.99 10.73 24.25
CA LYS A 72 9.09 11.67 23.93
C LYS A 72 9.32 11.86 22.41
N ILE A 73 8.32 11.54 21.60
CA ILE A 73 8.34 11.78 20.16
C ILE A 73 7.56 13.07 19.93
N THR A 74 8.28 14.16 19.73
CA THR A 74 7.69 15.50 19.60
C THR A 74 7.82 16.08 18.20
N THR A 75 8.73 15.52 17.40
CA THR A 75 9.02 15.99 16.05
C THR A 75 9.01 14.86 15.04
N TYR A 76 8.90 15.24 13.77
CA TYR A 76 9.07 14.32 12.64
C TYR A 76 10.43 13.60 12.68
N ASP A 77 11.50 14.32 13.03
CA ASP A 77 12.84 13.74 13.09
C ASP A 77 12.98 12.72 14.22
N ASP A 78 12.28 12.91 15.35
CA ASP A 78 12.24 11.92 16.43
C ASP A 78 11.55 10.64 15.95
N TRP A 79 10.43 10.79 15.26
CA TRP A 79 9.69 9.66 14.70
C TRP A 79 10.52 8.93 13.62
N LEU A 80 11.15 9.68 12.72
CA LEU A 80 11.99 9.10 11.65
C LEU A 80 13.16 8.29 12.25
N ARG A 81 13.78 8.79 13.31
CA ARG A 81 14.82 8.07 14.05
C ARG A 81 14.29 6.80 14.74
N MET A 82 13.06 6.85 15.27
CA MET A 82 12.42 5.70 15.92
C MET A 82 12.13 4.58 14.93
N ILE A 83 11.60 4.90 13.75
CA ILE A 83 11.30 3.89 12.74
C ILE A 83 12.56 3.39 12.00
N GLY A 84 13.71 4.05 12.19
CA GLY A 84 14.91 3.88 11.39
C GLY A 84 14.72 4.43 9.98
N GLU A 85 15.81 4.64 9.24
CA GLU A 85 15.64 4.80 7.78
C GLU A 85 15.13 3.45 7.27
N PRO A 86 13.89 3.40 6.79
CA PRO A 86 13.33 2.13 6.37
C PRO A 86 14.13 1.65 5.16
N GLN A 87 15.09 0.80 5.41
CA GLN A 87 15.72 -0.01 4.38
C GLN A 87 14.69 -1.07 3.98
N ILE A 88 13.60 -0.61 3.35
CA ILE A 88 12.69 -1.54 2.70
C ILE A 88 13.53 -2.17 1.60
N PRO A 89 13.85 -3.48 1.69
CA PRO A 89 14.56 -4.15 0.61
C PRO A 89 13.78 -3.90 -0.68
N ASP A 90 14.43 -3.48 -1.75
CA ASP A 90 13.79 -3.20 -3.05
C ASP A 90 13.01 -4.39 -3.62
N GLN A 91 13.17 -5.56 -3.03
CA GLN A 91 12.52 -6.83 -3.40
C GLN A 91 11.28 -7.17 -2.56
N SER A 92 10.97 -6.43 -1.51
CA SER A 92 9.76 -6.69 -0.72
C SER A 92 8.61 -5.80 -1.21
N THR A 93 7.65 -6.41 -1.88
CA THR A 93 6.35 -5.80 -2.13
C THR A 93 5.40 -6.18 -1.00
N TRP A 94 4.62 -5.24 -0.53
CA TRP A 94 3.55 -5.50 0.41
C TRP A 94 2.25 -4.88 -0.07
N LYS A 95 1.15 -5.46 0.34
CA LYS A 95 -0.20 -5.00 0.04
C LYS A 95 -0.98 -4.87 1.34
N ALA A 96 -1.68 -3.76 1.51
CA ALA A 96 -2.62 -3.58 2.61
C ALA A 96 -4.06 -3.74 2.12
N SER A 97 -4.86 -4.43 2.92
CA SER A 97 -6.29 -4.57 2.71
C SER A 97 -7.02 -4.13 3.98
N LEU A 98 -7.89 -3.12 3.87
CA LEU A 98 -8.70 -2.66 4.98
C LEU A 98 -9.76 -3.70 5.30
N GLY A 99 -9.89 -4.01 6.59
CA GLY A 99 -10.87 -4.93 7.14
C GLY A 99 -12.01 -4.19 7.84
N LYS A 100 -12.44 -4.75 8.97
CA LYS A 100 -13.53 -4.20 9.76
C LYS A 100 -13.13 -2.87 10.41
N THR A 101 -14.02 -1.88 10.33
CA THR A 101 -13.92 -0.63 11.08
C THR A 101 -14.98 -0.62 12.17
N THR A 102 -14.59 -0.28 13.40
CA THR A 102 -15.48 -0.03 14.52
C THR A 102 -15.23 1.38 15.00
N GLU A 103 -16.27 2.19 15.09
CA GLU A 103 -16.18 3.61 15.40
C GLU A 103 -17.13 3.96 16.54
N ASN A 104 -16.63 4.76 17.48
CA ASN A 104 -17.40 5.47 18.50
C ASN A 104 -17.25 6.98 18.26
N VAL A 105 -17.77 7.81 19.16
CA VAL A 105 -17.77 9.29 18.98
C VAL A 105 -16.34 9.83 18.78
N ASP A 106 -15.37 9.40 19.59
CA ASP A 106 -14.01 9.95 19.63
C ASP A 106 -12.91 8.91 19.37
N ASN A 107 -13.27 7.63 19.22
CA ASN A 107 -12.31 6.55 19.02
C ASN A 107 -12.76 5.61 17.92
N ALA A 108 -11.82 5.08 17.18
CA ALA A 108 -12.08 4.07 16.17
C ALA A 108 -10.98 3.02 16.12
N ASN A 109 -11.37 1.83 15.67
CA ASN A 109 -10.48 0.71 15.40
C ASN A 109 -10.66 0.31 13.94
N VAL A 110 -9.54 0.18 13.22
CA VAL A 110 -9.51 -0.27 11.83
C VAL A 110 -8.61 -1.48 11.73
N GLU A 111 -9.19 -2.62 11.34
CA GLU A 111 -8.43 -3.83 11.06
C GLU A 111 -7.78 -3.70 9.68
N VAL A 112 -6.51 -4.08 9.57
CA VAL A 112 -5.77 -4.07 8.31
C VAL A 112 -5.05 -5.41 8.17
N THR A 113 -5.20 -6.05 7.03
CA THR A 113 -4.39 -7.20 6.65
C THR A 113 -3.24 -6.72 5.79
N ILE A 114 -2.01 -7.03 6.20
CA ILE A 114 -0.80 -6.76 5.45
C ILE A 114 -0.27 -8.08 4.88
N ASP A 115 -0.23 -8.16 3.57
CA ASP A 115 0.39 -9.25 2.83
C ASP A 115 1.78 -8.82 2.38
N THR A 116 2.82 -9.48 2.88
CA THR A 116 4.21 -9.26 2.45
C THR A 116 4.64 -10.39 1.52
N PHE A 117 5.21 -10.00 0.37
CA PHE A 117 5.78 -10.96 -0.56
C PHE A 117 7.29 -11.10 -0.29
N ARG A 118 7.70 -12.31 0.07
CA ARG A 118 9.13 -12.66 0.23
C ARG A 118 9.42 -13.84 -0.70
N PRO A 119 10.33 -13.68 -1.68
CA PRO A 119 10.73 -14.79 -2.54
C PRO A 119 11.24 -15.93 -1.67
N GLY A 120 10.46 -17.00 -1.61
CA GLY A 120 10.84 -18.24 -0.92
C GLY A 120 11.49 -19.21 -1.88
N GLY A 121 12.10 -20.29 -1.35
CA GLY A 121 12.55 -21.40 -2.16
C GLY A 121 11.39 -22.08 -2.93
N PRO A 122 11.69 -23.03 -3.84
CA PRO A 122 10.72 -23.62 -4.76
C PRO A 122 9.51 -24.33 -4.10
N PHE A 123 9.54 -24.51 -2.78
CA PHE A 123 8.45 -25.13 -2.00
C PHE A 123 7.94 -24.22 -0.86
N GLY A 124 8.41 -22.97 -0.76
CA GLY A 124 8.00 -22.01 0.27
C GLY A 124 6.74 -21.23 -0.13
N ASN A 125 5.93 -20.85 0.87
CA ASN A 125 4.86 -19.88 0.63
C ASN A 125 5.48 -18.49 0.50
N PRO A 126 5.35 -17.81 -0.66
CA PRO A 126 5.96 -16.50 -0.86
C PRO A 126 5.17 -15.36 -0.19
N VAL A 127 3.96 -15.62 0.31
CA VAL A 127 3.09 -14.60 0.91
C VAL A 127 2.95 -14.85 2.40
N HIS A 128 3.24 -13.83 3.19
CA HIS A 128 3.01 -13.81 4.64
C HIS A 128 1.95 -12.75 4.93
N SER A 129 0.83 -13.18 5.50
CA SER A 129 -0.27 -12.28 5.88
C SER A 129 -0.26 -12.08 7.40
N GLN A 130 -0.39 -10.83 7.83
CA GLN A 130 -0.59 -10.49 9.23
C GLN A 130 -1.71 -9.47 9.40
N GLN A 131 -2.44 -9.57 10.49
CA GLN A 131 -3.48 -8.62 10.85
C GLN A 131 -2.94 -7.60 11.84
N ILE A 132 -3.24 -6.33 11.59
CA ILE A 132 -2.85 -5.20 12.41
C ILE A 132 -4.10 -4.41 12.76
N LEU A 133 -4.23 -4.07 14.03
CA LEU A 133 -5.30 -3.20 14.52
C LEU A 133 -4.77 -1.77 14.65
N PHE A 134 -5.30 -0.88 13.83
CA PHE A 134 -5.05 0.55 13.96
C PHE A 134 -6.06 1.16 14.93
N LEU A 135 -5.55 1.83 15.95
CA LEU A 135 -6.33 2.58 16.92
C LEU A 135 -6.26 4.06 16.53
N LEU A 136 -7.41 4.71 16.49
CA LEU A 136 -7.52 6.12 16.14
C LEU A 136 -8.29 6.86 17.22
N SER A 137 -7.95 8.13 17.37
CA SER A 137 -8.74 9.09 18.13
C SER A 137 -9.10 10.30 17.29
N LYS A 138 -10.15 11.00 17.67
CA LYS A 138 -10.57 12.23 17.02
C LYS A 138 -9.92 13.42 17.71
N ASN A 139 -9.11 14.18 16.98
CA ASN A 139 -8.46 15.38 17.48
C ASN A 139 -8.84 16.57 16.57
N ASP A 140 -9.43 17.61 17.15
CA ASP A 140 -9.93 18.80 16.44
C ASP A 140 -10.79 18.43 15.20
N GLY A 141 -11.65 17.43 15.35
CA GLY A 141 -12.56 16.99 14.31
C GLY A 141 -11.94 16.07 13.24
N ARG A 142 -10.63 15.78 13.30
CA ARG A 142 -9.92 14.87 12.39
C ARG A 142 -9.53 13.59 13.08
N TRP A 143 -9.59 12.49 12.34
CA TRP A 143 -9.07 11.21 12.80
C TRP A 143 -7.55 11.18 12.71
N VAL A 144 -6.91 10.77 13.81
CA VAL A 144 -5.45 10.55 13.88
C VAL A 144 -5.16 9.18 14.44
N ILE A 145 -4.11 8.55 13.95
CA ILE A 145 -3.68 7.21 14.36
C ILE A 145 -2.86 7.35 15.64
N THR A 146 -3.28 6.67 16.70
CA THR A 146 -2.58 6.63 17.99
C THR A 146 -1.76 5.36 18.16
N SER A 147 -2.11 4.28 17.43
CA SER A 147 -1.38 3.00 17.43
C SER A 147 -1.71 2.18 16.18
N PRO A 148 -0.76 1.45 15.58
CA PRO A 148 0.67 1.53 15.84
C PRO A 148 1.28 2.80 15.22
N THR A 149 2.25 3.38 15.89
CA THR A 149 3.02 4.54 15.41
C THR A 149 4.35 4.15 14.75
N TYR A 150 4.66 2.86 14.72
CA TYR A 150 5.85 2.25 14.09
C TYR A 150 5.43 1.43 12.86
N ILE A 151 6.40 1.12 12.00
CA ILE A 151 6.16 0.45 10.71
C ILE A 151 6.83 -0.94 10.59
N TYR A 152 7.15 -1.60 11.72
CA TYR A 152 7.82 -2.92 11.71
C TYR A 152 7.00 -4.03 11.04
N TRP A 153 5.72 -3.80 10.85
CA TRP A 153 4.81 -4.73 10.21
C TRP A 153 5.00 -4.90 8.69
N ILE A 154 5.88 -4.11 8.08
CA ILE A 154 6.25 -4.26 6.65
C ILE A 154 7.57 -5.02 6.43
N TYR A 155 8.25 -5.48 7.50
CA TYR A 155 9.52 -6.19 7.42
C TYR A 155 9.37 -7.71 7.57
#